data_2712c24ddf7ea6e74e46ef06aeeab3f3
#
_entry.id   2712c24ddf7ea6e74e46ef06aeeab3f3
#
_cell.length_a   1.000
_cell.length_b   1.000
_cell.length_c   1.000
_cell.angle_alpha   90.00
_cell.angle_beta   90.00
_cell.angle_gamma   90.00
#
_symmetry.space_group_name_H-M   'P 1'
#
loop_
_entity.id
_entity.type
_entity.pdbx_description
1 polymer ?
#
loop_
_entity_poly.entity_id
_entity_poly.type
_entity_poly.pdbx_seq_one_letter_code
_entity_poly.pdbx_strand_id
1 'polypeptide(L)'
;MAAFLSQRAPADSALRLLPLVALVESYNPTQLLADRVWEQPQWRSTALAIYQHWLPGVAGYRFTPVLDLAYLAHALVMAQRVFEARAVFTAMGPYASRMPWSAFGDPAEQLSRARRACGLPVPEPA
;
A
#
# COMPACT_ATOMS: atom_id res chain seq x y z
N MET A 1 9.93 11.98 12.06
CA MET A 1 10.20 10.79 12.90
C MET A 1 9.99 9.48 12.13
N ALA A 2 8.85 9.28 11.49
CA ALA A 2 8.57 8.04 10.73
C ALA A 2 9.58 7.79 9.61
N ALA A 3 9.94 8.81 8.83
CA ALA A 3 10.91 8.67 7.75
C ALA A 3 12.32 8.29 8.26
N PHE A 4 12.71 8.85 9.42
CA PHE A 4 13.99 8.51 10.03
C PHE A 4 14.05 7.04 10.47
N LEU A 5 13.00 6.57 11.14
CA LEU A 5 12.91 5.17 11.57
C LEU A 5 12.88 4.23 10.37
N SER A 6 12.13 4.59 9.33
CA SER A 6 12.02 3.80 8.11
C SER A 6 13.37 3.65 7.43
N GLN A 7 14.15 4.74 7.31
CA GLN A 7 15.44 4.72 6.63
C GLN A 7 16.48 3.86 7.35
N ARG A 8 16.39 3.77 8.67
CA ARG A 8 17.33 2.97 9.47
C ARG A 8 16.89 1.54 9.70
N ALA A 9 15.65 1.20 9.33
CA ALA A 9 15.13 -0.14 9.50
C ALA A 9 15.77 -1.13 8.53
N PRO A 10 15.90 -2.42 8.92
CA PRO A 10 16.27 -3.46 7.96
C PRO A 10 15.34 -3.49 6.76
N ALA A 11 15.84 -3.95 5.62
CA ALA A 11 15.09 -3.93 4.36
C ALA A 11 13.76 -4.71 4.43
N ASP A 12 13.69 -5.75 5.26
CA ASP A 12 12.49 -6.59 5.42
C ASP A 12 11.61 -6.17 6.60
N SER A 13 11.96 -5.07 7.29
CA SER A 13 11.20 -4.61 8.44
C SER A 13 9.94 -3.86 8.03
N ALA A 14 8.84 -4.11 8.76
CA ALA A 14 7.60 -3.34 8.61
C ALA A 14 7.78 -1.84 8.91
N LEU A 15 8.84 -1.46 9.63
CA LEU A 15 9.16 -0.05 9.88
C LEU A 15 9.41 0.74 8.60
N ARG A 16 9.78 0.06 7.50
CA ARG A 16 9.93 0.69 6.19
C ARG A 16 8.63 1.32 5.69
N LEU A 17 7.49 0.85 6.17
CA LEU A 17 6.16 1.31 5.76
C LEU A 17 5.64 2.48 6.59
N LEU A 18 6.35 2.87 7.66
CA LEU A 18 5.89 3.95 8.54
C LEU A 18 5.53 5.24 7.82
N PRO A 19 6.28 5.71 6.80
CA PRO A 19 5.87 6.92 6.09
C PRO A 19 4.49 6.81 5.44
N LEU A 20 4.17 5.65 4.86
CA LEU A 20 2.88 5.42 4.22
C LEU A 20 1.74 5.36 5.24
N VAL A 21 1.97 4.63 6.33
CA VAL A 21 0.99 4.51 7.41
C VAL A 21 0.73 5.87 8.05
N ALA A 22 1.78 6.61 8.34
CA ALA A 22 1.66 7.94 8.96
C ALA A 22 0.88 8.90 8.06
N LEU A 23 1.09 8.84 6.75
CA LEU A 23 0.36 9.71 5.82
C LEU A 23 -1.13 9.41 5.83
N VAL A 24 -1.51 8.13 5.77
CA VAL A 24 -2.92 7.73 5.79
C VAL A 24 -3.58 8.10 7.12
N GLU A 25 -2.90 7.88 8.24
CA GLU A 25 -3.47 8.11 9.57
C GLU A 25 -3.51 9.59 9.96
N SER A 26 -2.59 10.40 9.44
CA SER A 26 -2.47 11.82 9.81
C SER A 26 -3.30 12.75 8.92
N TYR A 27 -3.67 12.31 7.74
CA TYR A 27 -4.36 13.13 6.76
C TYR A 27 -5.86 12.87 6.79
N ASN A 28 -6.65 13.93 6.56
CA ASN A 28 -8.07 13.74 6.28
C ASN A 28 -8.21 12.99 4.95
N PRO A 29 -8.96 11.88 4.88
CA PRO A 29 -9.05 11.09 3.64
C PRO A 29 -9.55 11.89 2.44
N THR A 30 -10.53 12.78 2.64
CA THR A 30 -11.04 13.63 1.56
C THR A 30 -9.96 14.57 1.05
N GLN A 31 -9.18 15.17 1.96
CA GLN A 31 -8.10 16.08 1.61
C GLN A 31 -6.96 15.33 0.94
N LEU A 32 -6.64 14.12 1.41
CA LEU A 32 -5.62 13.28 0.81
C LEU A 32 -5.92 12.99 -0.67
N LEU A 33 -7.18 12.70 -0.98
CA LEU A 33 -7.61 12.45 -2.35
C LEU A 33 -7.65 13.75 -3.18
N ALA A 34 -8.17 14.84 -2.61
CA ALA A 34 -8.30 16.11 -3.31
C ALA A 34 -6.93 16.69 -3.69
N ASP A 35 -5.95 16.56 -2.81
CA ASP A 35 -4.60 17.08 -3.04
C ASP A 35 -3.74 16.15 -3.89
N ARG A 36 -4.24 14.97 -4.23
CA ARG A 36 -3.48 13.97 -5.00
C ARG A 36 -2.10 13.72 -4.39
N VAL A 37 -2.06 13.56 -3.07
CA VAL A 37 -0.80 13.52 -2.31
C VAL A 37 0.10 12.39 -2.80
N TRP A 38 -0.47 11.23 -3.11
CA TRP A 38 0.29 10.07 -3.59
C TRP A 38 0.95 10.29 -4.95
N GLU A 39 0.43 11.22 -5.76
CA GLU A 39 1.02 11.55 -7.07
C GLU A 39 2.15 12.56 -6.96
N GLN A 40 2.32 13.20 -5.80
CA GLN A 40 3.43 14.12 -5.58
C GLN A 40 4.76 13.37 -5.63
N PRO A 41 5.80 13.95 -6.27
CA PRO A 41 7.06 13.23 -6.53
C PRO A 41 7.68 12.58 -5.29
N GLN A 42 7.65 13.27 -4.15
CA GLN A 42 8.23 12.77 -2.89
C GLN A 42 7.53 11.51 -2.39
N TRP A 43 6.20 11.46 -2.46
CA TRP A 43 5.43 10.31 -2.00
C TRP A 43 5.47 9.17 -2.99
N ARG A 44 5.43 9.49 -4.28
CA ARG A 44 5.58 8.52 -5.35
C ARG A 44 6.94 7.82 -5.26
N SER A 45 8.01 8.59 -5.08
CA SER A 45 9.35 8.05 -4.91
C SER A 45 9.46 7.18 -3.67
N THR A 46 8.84 7.61 -2.56
CA THR A 46 8.83 6.83 -1.32
C THR A 46 8.15 5.47 -1.52
N ALA A 47 6.98 5.46 -2.14
CA ALA A 47 6.25 4.22 -2.39
C ALA A 47 7.05 3.28 -3.30
N LEU A 48 7.65 3.82 -4.36
CA LEU A 48 8.46 3.02 -5.29
C LEU A 48 9.73 2.47 -4.62
N ALA A 49 10.36 3.26 -3.75
CA ALA A 49 11.54 2.80 -3.02
C ALA A 49 11.18 1.65 -2.08
N ILE A 50 10.06 1.74 -1.39
CA ILE A 50 9.58 0.65 -0.53
C ILE A 50 9.27 -0.59 -1.38
N TYR A 51 8.62 -0.42 -2.51
CA TYR A 51 8.35 -1.51 -3.43
C TYR A 51 9.65 -2.21 -3.86
N GLN A 52 10.67 -1.43 -4.23
CA GLN A 52 11.93 -1.98 -4.76
C GLN A 52 12.78 -2.65 -3.69
N HIS A 53 12.80 -2.11 -2.47
CA HIS A 53 13.73 -2.51 -1.43
C HIS A 53 13.10 -3.38 -0.34
N TRP A 54 11.82 -3.19 -0.04
CA TRP A 54 11.13 -3.94 1.00
C TRP A 54 10.45 -5.20 0.48
N LEU A 55 9.73 -5.07 -0.64
CA LEU A 55 8.92 -6.18 -1.15
C LEU A 55 9.75 -7.44 -1.47
N PRO A 56 10.93 -7.36 -2.11
CA PRO A 56 11.71 -8.56 -2.38
C PRO A 56 12.13 -9.31 -1.11
N GLY A 57 12.33 -8.58 -0.01
CA GLY A 57 12.73 -9.17 1.27
C GLY A 57 11.60 -9.90 1.99
N VAL A 58 10.35 -9.58 1.68
CA VAL A 58 9.18 -10.16 2.38
C VAL A 58 8.32 -11.03 1.47
N ALA A 59 8.40 -10.84 0.16
CA ALA A 59 7.63 -11.62 -0.81
C ALA A 59 8.08 -13.08 -0.75
N GLY A 60 7.29 -13.99 -0.40
CA GLY A 60 7.65 -15.38 -0.22
C GLY A 60 7.77 -15.78 1.24
N TYR A 61 7.76 -14.85 2.17
CA TYR A 61 7.65 -15.18 3.58
C TYR A 61 6.24 -15.68 3.85
N ARG A 62 6.14 -16.77 4.58
CA ARG A 62 4.87 -17.45 4.87
C ARG A 62 3.90 -16.56 5.65
N PHE A 63 4.42 -15.65 6.45
CA PHE A 63 3.63 -14.79 7.35
C PHE A 63 3.82 -13.30 7.04
N THR A 64 4.00 -12.95 5.77
CA THR A 64 4.07 -11.53 5.39
C THR A 64 2.79 -10.83 5.81
N PRO A 65 2.87 -9.73 6.57
CA PRO A 65 1.66 -9.05 7.05
C PRO A 65 0.83 -8.48 5.91
N VAL A 66 -0.40 -8.93 5.81
CA VAL A 66 -1.35 -8.44 4.80
C VAL A 66 -1.58 -6.94 4.94
N LEU A 67 -1.61 -6.44 6.18
CA LEU A 67 -1.80 -5.03 6.46
C LEU A 67 -0.70 -4.17 5.81
N ASP A 68 0.55 -4.59 5.95
CA ASP A 68 1.68 -3.84 5.38
C ASP A 68 1.63 -3.84 3.85
N LEU A 69 1.33 -5.00 3.26
CA LEU A 69 1.16 -5.09 1.81
C LEU A 69 0.01 -4.21 1.33
N ALA A 70 -1.08 -4.15 2.09
CA ALA A 70 -2.24 -3.34 1.73
C ALA A 70 -1.91 -1.83 1.71
N TYR A 71 -1.14 -1.33 2.67
CA TYR A 71 -0.70 0.07 2.65
C TYR A 71 0.17 0.38 1.44
N LEU A 72 1.09 -0.51 1.11
CA LEU A 72 1.95 -0.32 -0.07
C LEU A 72 1.13 -0.37 -1.36
N ALA A 73 0.24 -1.34 -1.48
CA ALA A 73 -0.62 -1.46 -2.66
C ALA A 73 -1.48 -0.21 -2.85
N HIS A 74 -2.09 0.28 -1.77
CA HIS A 74 -2.91 1.49 -1.82
C HIS A 74 -2.10 2.69 -2.31
N ALA A 75 -0.91 2.90 -1.73
CA ALA A 75 -0.05 4.02 -2.13
C ALA A 75 0.33 3.95 -3.61
N LEU A 76 0.68 2.76 -4.10
CA LEU A 76 1.06 2.58 -5.50
C LEU A 76 -0.12 2.81 -6.45
N VAL A 77 -1.30 2.32 -6.12
CA VAL A 77 -2.51 2.56 -6.94
C VAL A 77 -2.80 4.05 -7.01
N MET A 78 -2.78 4.74 -5.87
CA MET A 78 -3.07 6.16 -5.83
C MET A 78 -1.98 7.01 -6.50
N ALA A 79 -0.76 6.51 -6.57
CA ALA A 79 0.33 7.14 -7.30
C ALA A 79 0.32 6.82 -8.80
N GLN A 80 -0.69 6.13 -9.29
CA GLN A 80 -0.84 5.70 -10.69
C GLN A 80 0.25 4.70 -11.12
N ARG A 81 0.75 3.90 -10.17
CA ARG A 81 1.77 2.87 -10.42
C ARG A 81 1.12 1.50 -10.35
N VAL A 82 0.17 1.25 -11.26
CA VAL A 82 -0.65 0.04 -11.25
C VAL A 82 0.14 -1.24 -11.54
N PHE A 83 1.21 -1.15 -12.32
CA PHE A 83 2.06 -2.30 -12.62
C PHE A 83 2.73 -2.81 -11.33
N GLU A 84 3.30 -1.90 -10.55
CA GLU A 84 3.95 -2.23 -9.29
C GLU A 84 2.93 -2.66 -8.24
N ALA A 85 1.77 -2.00 -8.19
CA ALA A 85 0.68 -2.36 -7.28
C ALA A 85 0.17 -3.78 -7.54
N ARG A 86 0.11 -4.18 -8.81
CA ARG A 86 -0.29 -5.53 -9.18
C ARG A 86 0.61 -6.60 -8.54
N ALA A 87 1.92 -6.36 -8.54
CA ALA A 87 2.87 -7.27 -7.90
C ALA A 87 2.64 -7.38 -6.40
N VAL A 88 2.30 -6.26 -5.74
CA VAL A 88 2.00 -6.25 -4.31
C VAL A 88 0.71 -7.03 -4.02
N PHE A 89 -0.34 -6.83 -4.80
CA PHE A 89 -1.58 -7.60 -4.64
C PHE A 89 -1.36 -9.10 -4.87
N THR A 90 -0.51 -9.44 -5.83
CA THR A 90 -0.16 -10.85 -6.07
C THR A 90 0.54 -11.45 -4.86
N ALA A 91 1.47 -10.72 -4.24
CA ALA A 91 2.13 -11.14 -3.01
C ALA A 91 1.16 -11.26 -1.84
N MET A 92 0.15 -10.38 -1.78
CA MET A 92 -0.88 -10.42 -0.75
C MET A 92 -1.77 -11.67 -0.88
N GLY A 93 -1.96 -12.17 -2.09
CA GLY A 93 -2.81 -13.32 -2.36
C GLY A 93 -4.29 -13.03 -2.12
N PRO A 94 -5.06 -14.02 -1.64
CA PRO A 94 -6.50 -13.87 -1.43
C PRO A 94 -6.86 -13.14 -0.13
N TYR A 95 -5.87 -12.78 0.67
CA TYR A 95 -6.11 -12.16 1.97
C TYR A 95 -6.37 -10.68 1.82
N ALA A 96 -7.08 -10.10 2.79
CA ALA A 96 -7.43 -8.69 2.79
C ALA A 96 -7.34 -8.15 4.21
N SER A 97 -7.06 -6.85 4.31
CA SER A 97 -7.11 -6.12 5.57
C SER A 97 -8.17 -5.03 5.48
N ARG A 98 -8.63 -4.55 6.63
CA ARG A 98 -9.58 -3.45 6.67
C ARG A 98 -8.93 -2.13 6.31
N MET A 99 -7.77 -1.84 6.88
CA MET A 99 -7.00 -0.63 6.58
C MET A 99 -6.02 -0.90 5.44
N PRO A 100 -5.69 0.09 4.62
CA PRO A 100 -6.15 1.49 4.62
C PRO A 100 -7.51 1.71 3.94
N TRP A 101 -8.11 0.68 3.40
CA TRP A 101 -9.30 0.78 2.56
C TRP A 101 -10.48 1.43 3.28
N SER A 102 -10.70 1.08 4.56
CA SER A 102 -11.81 1.60 5.34
C SER A 102 -11.74 3.12 5.58
N ALA A 103 -10.56 3.72 5.41
CA ALA A 103 -10.43 5.17 5.50
C ALA A 103 -11.13 5.90 4.36
N PHE A 104 -11.40 5.21 3.25
CA PHE A 104 -11.95 5.82 2.03
C PHE A 104 -13.34 5.34 1.69
N GLY A 105 -13.90 4.41 2.46
CA GLY A 105 -15.23 3.88 2.21
C GLY A 105 -15.37 2.46 2.72
N ASP A 106 -16.28 1.70 2.13
CA ASP A 106 -16.41 0.28 2.45
C ASP A 106 -15.12 -0.45 2.06
N PRO A 107 -14.46 -1.13 3.00
CA PRO A 107 -13.15 -1.72 2.73
C PRO A 107 -13.17 -2.76 1.61
N ALA A 108 -14.20 -3.60 1.55
CA ALA A 108 -14.29 -4.61 0.49
C ALA A 108 -14.45 -3.97 -0.88
N GLU A 109 -15.27 -2.92 -0.98
CA GLU A 109 -15.48 -2.19 -2.23
C GLU A 109 -14.22 -1.47 -2.68
N GLN A 110 -13.53 -0.79 -1.75
CA GLN A 110 -12.30 -0.06 -2.07
C GLN A 110 -11.20 -1.00 -2.54
N LEU A 111 -11.03 -2.12 -1.87
CA LEU A 111 -10.06 -3.15 -2.27
C LEU A 111 -10.40 -3.69 -3.66
N SER A 112 -11.66 -3.98 -3.92
CA SER A 112 -12.11 -4.49 -5.22
C SER A 112 -11.81 -3.50 -6.34
N ARG A 113 -12.06 -2.21 -6.12
CA ARG A 113 -11.73 -1.16 -7.09
C ARG A 113 -10.25 -1.11 -7.39
N ALA A 114 -9.42 -1.18 -6.35
CA ALA A 114 -7.98 -1.15 -6.49
C ALA A 114 -7.47 -2.34 -7.31
N ARG A 115 -7.99 -3.54 -7.02
CA ARG A 115 -7.62 -4.74 -7.76
C ARG A 115 -8.04 -4.65 -9.22
N ARG A 116 -9.23 -4.13 -9.51
CA ARG A 116 -9.69 -3.93 -10.89
C ARG A 116 -8.81 -2.94 -11.64
N ALA A 117 -8.39 -1.87 -10.97
CA ALA A 117 -7.49 -0.88 -11.58
C ALA A 117 -6.17 -1.51 -12.01
N CYS A 118 -5.74 -2.58 -11.34
CA CYS A 118 -4.52 -3.32 -11.67
C CYS A 118 -4.76 -4.49 -12.64
N GLY A 119 -5.99 -4.66 -13.12
CA GLY A 119 -6.33 -5.75 -14.03
C GLY A 119 -6.43 -7.11 -13.35
N LEU A 120 -6.63 -7.15 -12.04
CA LEU A 120 -6.75 -8.38 -11.28
C LEU A 120 -8.21 -8.78 -11.08
N PRO A 121 -8.51 -10.08 -11.00
CA PRO A 121 -9.88 -10.51 -10.69
C PRO A 121 -10.27 -10.10 -9.27
N VAL A 122 -11.55 -9.77 -9.11
CA VAL A 122 -12.12 -9.47 -7.80
C VAL A 122 -12.48 -10.79 -7.14
N PRO A 123 -12.07 -11.02 -5.87
CA PRO A 123 -12.52 -12.22 -5.15
C PRO A 123 -14.05 -12.23 -5.07
N GLU A 124 -14.65 -13.36 -5.38
CA GLU A 124 -16.08 -13.50 -5.21
C GLU A 124 -16.45 -13.41 -3.73
N PRO A 125 -17.54 -12.73 -3.39
CA PRO A 125 -18.01 -12.73 -2.02
C PRO A 125 -18.37 -14.15 -1.60
N ALA A 126 -17.87 -14.54 -0.45
CA ALA A 126 -18.12 -15.86 0.09
C ALA A 126 -19.60 -16.05 0.44
#